data_a34ec9f4ee03d06c586fa4c4c23e339c
#
_entry.id   a34ec9f4ee03d06c586fa4c4c23e339c
#
_cell.length_a   1.000
_cell.length_b   1.000
_cell.length_c   1.000
_cell.angle_alpha   90.00
_cell.angle_beta   90.00
_cell.angle_gamma   90.00
#
_symmetry.space_group_name_H-M   'P 1'
#
loop_
_entity.id
_entity.type
_entity.pdbx_description
1 polymer ?
#
loop_
_entity_poly.entity_id
_entity_poly.type
_entity_poly.pdbx_seq_one_letter_code
_entity_poly.pdbx_strand_id
1 'polypeptide(L)'
;MWPTPYPIFYRRQGNREEEKKYLIVSAMADMKWAVKEYISLRRLATILYEEGDINRAYIYMRRSLDDATFCNARLRTIEVTQTLPIIDNAYQVKRRKKRTMMIALACISILSVFLIGLVIYVQRQ
;
A
#
# COMPACT_ATOMS: atom_id res chain seq x y z
N MET A 1 22.40 -2.00 27.72
CA MET A 1 22.00 -2.09 26.31
C MET A 1 21.16 -3.34 26.12
N TRP A 2 19.86 -3.18 26.01
CA TRP A 2 18.93 -4.31 25.91
C TRP A 2 18.95 -4.84 24.50
N PRO A 3 19.09 -6.15 24.27
CA PRO A 3 18.93 -6.70 22.93
C PRO A 3 17.43 -6.54 22.57
N THR A 4 17.15 -5.64 21.65
CA THR A 4 15.82 -5.60 21.03
C THR A 4 15.56 -6.96 20.42
N PRO A 5 14.49 -7.66 20.81
CA PRO A 5 14.17 -8.96 20.22
C PRO A 5 13.99 -8.75 18.72
N TYR A 6 14.77 -9.47 17.95
CA TYR A 6 14.73 -9.39 16.49
C TYR A 6 13.34 -9.81 15.97
N PRO A 7 12.79 -9.14 14.96
CA PRO A 7 11.50 -9.49 14.37
C PRO A 7 11.40 -10.97 13.96
N ILE A 8 12.54 -11.59 13.64
CA ILE A 8 12.67 -13.01 13.29
C ILE A 8 12.25 -13.94 14.44
N PHE A 9 12.43 -13.52 15.68
CA PHE A 9 12.05 -14.31 16.86
C PHE A 9 10.53 -14.48 16.96
N TYR A 10 9.78 -13.40 16.77
CA TYR A 10 8.31 -13.43 16.82
C TYR A 10 7.67 -14.13 15.63
N ARG A 11 8.33 -14.12 14.48
CA ARG A 11 7.91 -14.92 13.32
C ARG A 11 7.90 -16.42 13.63
N ARG A 12 8.91 -16.91 14.36
CA ARG A 12 8.97 -18.33 14.75
C ARG A 12 7.88 -18.73 15.75
N GLN A 13 7.39 -17.78 16.53
CA GLN A 13 6.32 -17.98 17.48
C GLN A 13 4.91 -17.78 16.89
N GLY A 14 4.80 -17.39 15.60
CA GLY A 14 3.52 -17.13 14.96
C GLY A 14 2.78 -15.88 15.46
N ASN A 15 3.43 -15.03 16.27
CA ASN A 15 2.84 -13.79 16.79
C ASN A 15 3.00 -12.65 15.80
N ARG A 16 2.05 -12.54 14.87
CA ARG A 16 2.05 -11.60 13.76
C ARG A 16 1.95 -10.12 14.20
N GLU A 17 1.19 -9.84 15.24
CA GLU A 17 1.01 -8.48 15.76
C GLU A 17 2.31 -7.94 16.37
N GLU A 18 3.01 -8.73 17.14
CA GLU A 18 4.31 -8.35 17.70
C GLU A 18 5.38 -8.24 16.61
N GLU A 19 5.41 -9.15 15.64
CA GLU A 19 6.30 -9.03 14.47
C GLU A 19 6.10 -7.70 13.75
N LYS A 20 4.85 -7.33 13.46
CA LYS A 20 4.49 -6.07 12.81
C LYS A 20 4.93 -4.85 13.61
N LYS A 21 4.68 -4.84 14.92
CA LYS A 21 5.09 -3.77 15.82
C LYS A 21 6.61 -3.53 15.79
N TYR A 22 7.40 -4.59 15.91
CA TYR A 22 8.86 -4.49 15.86
C TYR A 22 9.39 -4.08 14.49
N LEU A 23 8.74 -4.52 13.40
CA LEU A 23 9.09 -4.07 12.06
C LEU A 23 8.83 -2.58 11.85
N ILE A 24 7.74 -2.05 12.41
CA ILE A 24 7.45 -0.61 12.38
C ILE A 24 8.53 0.17 13.12
N VAL A 25 8.89 -0.27 14.34
CA VAL A 25 9.95 0.37 15.13
C VAL A 25 11.29 0.32 14.41
N SER A 26 11.64 -0.83 13.83
CA SER A 26 12.86 -1.00 13.04
C SER A 26 12.88 -0.08 11.82
N ALA A 27 11.81 -0.04 11.04
CA ALA A 27 11.72 0.82 9.87
C ALA A 27 11.79 2.32 10.22
N MET A 28 11.19 2.72 11.34
CA MET A 28 11.29 4.10 11.84
C MET A 28 12.73 4.45 12.29
N ALA A 29 13.41 3.51 12.94
CA ALA A 29 14.81 3.69 13.34
C ALA A 29 15.71 3.82 12.11
N ASP A 30 15.54 2.96 11.10
CA ASP A 30 16.30 2.98 9.85
C ASP A 30 16.13 4.32 9.11
N MET A 31 14.92 4.86 9.07
CA MET A 31 14.67 6.18 8.50
C MET A 31 15.30 7.32 9.32
N LYS A 32 15.25 7.23 10.65
CA LYS A 32 15.82 8.26 11.55
C LYS A 32 17.34 8.34 11.47
N TRP A 33 17.99 7.18 11.37
CA TRP A 33 19.46 7.09 11.33
C TRP A 33 20.04 7.16 9.92
N ALA A 34 19.18 7.42 8.91
CA ALA A 34 19.53 7.43 7.49
C ALA A 34 20.21 6.12 7.01
N VAL A 35 20.00 5.04 7.75
CA VAL A 35 20.41 3.70 7.35
C VAL A 35 19.40 3.21 6.33
N LYS A 36 19.82 3.05 5.09
CA LYS A 36 18.95 2.54 4.01
C LYS A 36 18.81 1.01 4.10
N GLU A 37 18.26 0.54 5.21
CA GLU A 37 17.91 -0.86 5.39
C GLU A 37 16.46 -1.09 4.92
N TYR A 38 16.34 -1.56 3.70
CA TYR A 38 15.06 -1.83 3.02
C TYR A 38 14.39 -3.15 3.44
N ILE A 39 15.04 -3.97 4.28
CA ILE A 39 14.53 -5.29 4.67
C ILE A 39 13.28 -5.17 5.54
N SER A 40 13.36 -4.37 6.59
CA SER A 40 12.24 -4.14 7.52
C SER A 40 11.06 -3.53 6.81
N LEU A 41 11.30 -2.56 5.94
CA LEU A 41 10.27 -1.87 5.17
C LEU A 41 9.60 -2.79 4.14
N ARG A 42 10.38 -3.61 3.43
CA ARG A 42 9.88 -4.62 2.49
C ARG A 42 8.97 -5.63 3.19
N ARG A 43 9.42 -6.11 4.34
CA ARG A 43 8.67 -7.12 5.10
C ARG A 43 7.37 -6.55 5.66
N LEU A 44 7.42 -5.32 6.18
CA LEU A 44 6.23 -4.60 6.61
C LEU A 44 5.24 -4.41 5.46
N ALA A 45 5.72 -4.07 4.27
CA ALA A 45 4.89 -3.96 3.07
C ALA A 45 4.19 -5.27 2.71
N THR A 46 4.89 -6.40 2.84
CA THR A 46 4.30 -7.74 2.61
C THR A 46 3.18 -8.04 3.61
N ILE A 47 3.40 -7.77 4.89
CA ILE A 47 2.39 -7.98 5.94
C ILE A 47 1.16 -7.09 5.68
N LEU A 48 1.35 -5.82 5.35
CA LEU A 48 0.25 -4.90 5.03
C LEU A 48 -0.54 -5.35 3.79
N TYR A 49 0.14 -5.90 2.79
CA TYR A 49 -0.52 -6.47 1.62
C TYR A 49 -1.44 -7.64 2.01
N GLU A 50 -0.94 -8.57 2.83
CA GLU A 50 -1.72 -9.70 3.32
C GLU A 50 -2.89 -9.28 4.24
N GLU A 51 -2.77 -8.17 4.95
CA GLU A 51 -3.86 -7.57 5.73
C GLU A 51 -4.88 -6.78 4.90
N GLY A 52 -4.61 -6.60 3.60
CA GLY A 52 -5.47 -5.87 2.68
C GLY A 52 -5.23 -4.36 2.61
N ASP A 53 -4.23 -3.84 3.30
CA ASP A 53 -3.83 -2.43 3.18
C ASP A 53 -2.91 -2.23 1.97
N ILE A 54 -3.51 -2.32 0.80
CA ILE A 54 -2.81 -2.26 -0.47
C ILE A 54 -2.09 -0.92 -0.70
N ASN A 55 -2.67 0.19 -0.20
CA ASN A 55 -2.12 1.52 -0.42
C ASN A 55 -0.76 1.68 0.28
N ARG A 56 -0.71 1.37 1.59
CA ARG A 56 0.53 1.44 2.36
C ARG A 56 1.54 0.38 1.91
N ALA A 57 1.07 -0.83 1.60
CA ALA A 57 1.92 -1.88 1.06
C ALA A 57 2.65 -1.44 -0.22
N TYR A 58 1.94 -0.81 -1.16
CA TYR A 58 2.51 -0.29 -2.40
C TYR A 58 3.59 0.79 -2.14
N ILE A 59 3.26 1.79 -1.32
CA ILE A 59 4.17 2.89 -1.00
C ILE A 59 5.46 2.36 -0.35
N TYR A 60 5.33 1.47 0.63
CA TYR A 60 6.48 0.94 1.36
C TYR A 60 7.33 0.00 0.51
N MET A 61 6.69 -0.82 -0.35
CA MET A 61 7.42 -1.69 -1.26
C MET A 61 8.22 -0.88 -2.28
N ARG A 62 7.62 0.17 -2.83
CA ARG A 62 8.30 1.06 -3.77
C ARG A 62 9.47 1.79 -3.11
N ARG A 63 9.29 2.30 -1.91
CA ARG A 63 10.38 2.92 -1.13
C ARG A 63 11.51 1.94 -0.87
N SER A 64 11.19 0.70 -0.50
CA SER A 64 12.18 -0.36 -0.29
C SER A 64 12.98 -0.66 -1.56
N LEU A 65 12.33 -0.62 -2.73
CA LEU A 65 13.02 -0.77 -4.02
C LEU A 65 13.99 0.37 -4.29
N ASP A 66 13.55 1.61 -4.08
CA ASP A 66 14.38 2.81 -4.28
C ASP A 66 15.64 2.75 -3.37
N ASP A 67 15.47 2.39 -2.11
CA ASP A 67 16.58 2.25 -1.16
C ASP A 67 17.51 1.09 -1.52
N ALA A 68 16.98 -0.07 -1.95
CA ALA A 68 17.77 -1.21 -2.41
C ALA A 68 18.60 -0.87 -3.66
N THR A 69 18.01 -0.12 -4.59
CA THR A 69 18.67 0.32 -5.82
C THR A 69 19.79 1.32 -5.50
N PHE A 70 19.52 2.26 -4.61
CA PHE A 70 20.52 3.24 -4.17
C PHE A 70 21.75 2.57 -3.51
N CYS A 71 21.52 1.55 -2.70
CA CYS A 71 22.59 0.79 -2.04
C CYS A 71 23.29 -0.22 -2.96
N ASN A 72 22.92 -0.29 -4.24
CA ASN A 72 23.43 -1.27 -5.21
C ASN A 72 23.33 -2.74 -4.71
N ALA A 73 22.31 -3.02 -3.94
CA ALA A 73 22.07 -4.32 -3.33
C ALA A 73 21.40 -5.28 -4.33
N ARG A 74 22.18 -5.75 -5.30
CA ARG A 74 21.71 -6.50 -6.49
C ARG A 74 20.77 -7.68 -6.18
N LEU A 75 21.12 -8.53 -5.22
CA LEU A 75 20.30 -9.70 -4.85
C LEU A 75 18.93 -9.28 -4.30
N ARG A 76 18.87 -8.20 -3.55
CA ARG A 76 17.66 -7.75 -2.88
C ARG A 76 16.77 -6.89 -3.78
N THR A 77 17.36 -6.21 -4.74
CA THR A 77 16.60 -5.60 -5.83
C THR A 77 15.79 -6.66 -6.58
N ILE A 78 16.38 -7.84 -6.82
CA ILE A 78 15.68 -8.96 -7.46
C ILE A 78 14.48 -9.42 -6.61
N GLU A 79 14.66 -9.62 -5.30
CA GLU A 79 13.58 -10.03 -4.40
C GLU A 79 12.41 -9.04 -4.38
N VAL A 80 12.70 -7.74 -4.31
CA VAL A 80 11.68 -6.68 -4.33
C VAL A 80 11.01 -6.62 -5.70
N THR A 81 11.77 -6.75 -6.78
CA THR A 81 11.25 -6.72 -8.14
C THR A 81 10.30 -7.88 -8.43
N GLN A 82 10.47 -9.01 -7.78
CA GLN A 82 9.53 -10.15 -7.91
C GLN A 82 8.20 -9.90 -7.17
N THR A 83 8.22 -9.22 -6.03
CA THR A 83 7.03 -8.98 -5.22
C THR A 83 6.27 -7.71 -5.63
N LEU A 84 6.98 -6.70 -6.11
CA LEU A 84 6.41 -5.41 -6.49
C LEU A 84 5.29 -5.53 -7.54
N PRO A 85 5.39 -6.33 -8.63
CA PRO A 85 4.34 -6.43 -9.63
C PRO A 85 3.02 -6.95 -9.06
N ILE A 86 3.06 -7.84 -8.08
CA ILE A 86 1.88 -8.41 -7.44
C ILE A 86 1.13 -7.31 -6.67
N ILE A 87 1.85 -6.53 -5.88
CA ILE A 87 1.30 -5.44 -5.09
C ILE A 87 0.86 -4.27 -5.99
N ASP A 88 1.64 -3.96 -7.02
CA ASP A 88 1.30 -2.92 -8.00
C ASP A 88 0.01 -3.27 -8.75
N ASN A 89 -0.13 -4.51 -9.19
CA ASN A 89 -1.35 -4.97 -9.88
C ASN A 89 -2.58 -4.85 -8.97
N ALA A 90 -2.48 -5.27 -7.71
CA ALA A 90 -3.56 -5.13 -6.73
C ALA A 90 -3.90 -3.65 -6.49
N TYR A 91 -2.90 -2.78 -6.41
CA TYR A 91 -3.09 -1.33 -6.27
C TYR A 91 -3.79 -0.72 -7.48
N GLN A 92 -3.39 -1.07 -8.70
CA GLN A 92 -4.00 -0.60 -9.94
C GLN A 92 -5.46 -1.05 -10.07
N VAL A 93 -5.77 -2.31 -9.73
CA VAL A 93 -7.14 -2.84 -9.72
C VAL A 93 -8.01 -2.04 -8.74
N LYS A 94 -7.52 -1.80 -7.53
CA LYS A 94 -8.24 -1.02 -6.52
C LYS A 94 -8.49 0.42 -7.00
N ARG A 95 -7.48 1.05 -7.59
CA ARG A 95 -7.59 2.41 -8.13
C ARG A 95 -8.58 2.50 -9.29
N ARG A 96 -8.55 1.54 -10.22
CA ARG A 96 -9.52 1.46 -11.34
C ARG A 96 -10.94 1.30 -10.83
N LYS A 97 -11.19 0.42 -9.87
CA LYS A 97 -12.51 0.21 -9.27
C LYS A 97 -13.04 1.51 -8.64
N LYS A 98 -12.22 2.22 -7.87
CA LYS A 98 -12.60 3.52 -7.29
C LYS A 98 -12.94 4.55 -8.37
N ARG A 99 -12.13 4.64 -9.44
CA ARG A 99 -12.37 5.55 -10.56
C ARG A 99 -13.67 5.24 -11.28
N THR A 100 -13.96 3.97 -11.55
CA THR A 100 -15.19 3.52 -12.19
C THR A 100 -16.43 3.87 -11.34
N MET A 101 -16.36 3.67 -10.02
CA MET A 101 -17.44 4.06 -9.11
C MET A 101 -17.69 5.57 -9.13
N MET A 102 -16.65 6.40 -9.15
CA MET A 102 -16.79 7.86 -9.22
C MET A 102 -17.42 8.31 -10.54
N ILE A 103 -17.06 7.70 -11.67
CA ILE A 103 -17.66 7.98 -12.98
C ILE A 103 -19.13 7.58 -12.99
N ALA A 104 -19.48 6.41 -12.44
CA ALA A 104 -20.86 5.95 -12.35
C ALA A 104 -21.73 6.91 -11.51
N LEU A 105 -21.24 7.37 -10.37
CA LEU A 105 -21.95 8.36 -9.52
C LEU A 105 -22.14 9.70 -10.24
N ALA A 106 -21.15 10.18 -10.98
CA ALA A 106 -21.24 11.39 -11.77
C ALA A 106 -22.30 11.27 -12.88
N CYS A 107 -22.35 10.14 -13.59
CA CYS A 107 -23.37 9.86 -14.62
C CYS A 107 -24.79 9.84 -14.03
N ILE A 108 -24.98 9.20 -12.88
CA ILE A 108 -26.28 9.15 -12.19
C ILE A 108 -26.74 10.56 -11.79
N SER A 109 -25.83 11.39 -11.27
CA SER A 109 -26.17 12.75 -10.86
C SER A 109 -26.57 13.63 -12.05
N ILE A 110 -25.90 13.53 -13.19
CA ILE A 110 -26.24 14.26 -14.43
C ILE A 110 -27.61 13.84 -14.94
N LEU A 111 -27.91 12.53 -14.98
CA LEU A 111 -29.22 12.02 -15.39
C LEU A 111 -30.35 12.52 -14.48
N SER A 112 -30.12 12.57 -13.17
CA SER A 112 -31.08 13.07 -12.19
C SER A 112 -31.44 14.54 -12.43
N VAL A 113 -30.44 15.40 -12.65
CA VAL A 113 -30.62 16.82 -12.95
C VAL A 113 -31.39 17.00 -14.27
N PHE A 114 -31.10 16.20 -15.29
CA PHE A 114 -31.79 16.26 -16.58
C PHE A 114 -33.27 15.88 -16.46
N LEU A 115 -33.58 14.81 -15.69
CA LEU A 115 -34.99 14.41 -15.46
C LEU A 115 -35.79 15.46 -14.70
N ILE A 116 -35.20 16.10 -13.69
CA ILE A 116 -35.83 17.19 -12.93
C ILE A 116 -36.13 18.37 -13.87
N GLY A 117 -35.18 18.73 -14.71
CA GLY A 117 -35.34 19.78 -15.70
C GLY A 117 -36.49 19.50 -16.70
N LEU A 118 -36.59 18.25 -17.15
CA LEU A 118 -37.65 17.80 -18.07
C LEU A 118 -39.02 17.83 -17.42
N VAL A 119 -39.15 17.42 -16.15
CA VAL A 119 -40.41 17.50 -15.39
C VAL A 119 -40.86 18.95 -15.22
N ILE A 120 -39.96 19.85 -14.87
CA ILE A 120 -40.24 21.29 -14.73
C ILE A 120 -40.71 21.88 -16.09
N TYR A 121 -40.03 21.48 -17.16
CA TYR A 121 -40.38 21.94 -18.51
C TYR A 121 -41.80 21.51 -18.90
N VAL A 122 -42.15 20.23 -18.66
CA VAL A 122 -43.49 19.70 -18.94
C VAL A 122 -44.59 20.36 -18.09
N GLN A 123 -44.30 20.68 -16.83
CA GLN A 123 -45.26 21.36 -15.95
C GLN A 123 -45.47 22.85 -16.32
N ARG A 124 -44.56 23.43 -17.07
CA ARG A 124 -44.71 24.84 -17.54
C ARG A 124 -45.43 24.97 -18.89
N GLN A 125 -45.60 23.88 -19.61
CA GLN A 125 -46.41 23.83 -20.84
C GLN A 125 -47.89 23.68 -20.51
#